data_1319d694d38b3981638e7993c7af1887
#
_entry.id   1319d694d38b3981638e7993c7af1887
#
_cell.length_a   1.000
_cell.length_b   1.000
_cell.length_c   1.000
_cell.angle_alpha   90.00
_cell.angle_beta   90.00
_cell.angle_gamma   90.00
#
_symmetry.space_group_name_H-M   'P 1'
#
loop_
_entity.id
_entity.type
_entity.pdbx_description
1 polymer ?
#
loop_
_entity_poly.entity_id
_entity_poly.type
_entity_poly.pdbx_seq_one_letter_code
_entity_poly.pdbx_strand_id
1 'polypeptide(L)'
;MTESSKKSFPEWRAAAVFDAQVLRGSGEVQEREIQRLSQAVARWGFFELHNHGVDHQYRQDLFAAQRAFFALPDSQKRSLQRTAINARGYNPGELTKNRLDAKEIFDVGHKPDPSAADDALVNRVVDGWNQMPEDIAIREPIWRWFNLCEPLAIEVYDWLLQALGASDALAAHTDQHTSFLRLNAYSDAHQKEQSKN
;
A
#
# COMPACT_ATOMS: atom_id res chain seq x y z
N MET A 1 -12.10 19.60 -43.27
CA MET A 1 -11.96 20.17 -41.92
C MET A 1 -12.38 19.08 -40.94
N THR A 2 -11.43 18.37 -40.39
CA THR A 2 -11.70 17.28 -39.45
C THR A 2 -11.60 17.85 -38.04
N GLU A 3 -12.76 17.87 -37.34
CA GLU A 3 -12.82 18.21 -35.91
C GLU A 3 -11.98 17.23 -35.13
N SER A 4 -10.89 17.73 -34.55
CA SER A 4 -10.10 17.02 -33.57
C SER A 4 -10.95 16.82 -32.32
N SER A 5 -11.47 15.60 -32.12
CA SER A 5 -12.16 15.19 -30.91
C SER A 5 -11.21 15.40 -29.70
N LYS A 6 -11.42 16.51 -28.99
CA LYS A 6 -10.80 16.72 -27.69
C LYS A 6 -11.31 15.60 -26.77
N LYS A 7 -10.46 14.60 -26.49
CA LYS A 7 -10.73 13.62 -25.44
C LYS A 7 -10.90 14.38 -24.13
N SER A 8 -12.14 14.55 -23.69
CA SER A 8 -12.43 15.10 -22.36
C SER A 8 -11.85 14.16 -21.32
N PHE A 9 -11.04 14.69 -20.42
CA PHE A 9 -10.58 13.92 -19.27
C PHE A 9 -11.80 13.47 -18.45
N PRO A 10 -11.77 12.25 -17.87
CA PRO A 10 -12.83 11.79 -16.99
C PRO A 10 -13.11 12.82 -15.88
N GLU A 11 -14.39 13.05 -15.58
CA GLU A 11 -14.84 14.06 -14.59
C GLU A 11 -14.15 13.90 -13.23
N TRP A 12 -13.88 12.66 -12.78
CA TRP A 12 -13.20 12.38 -11.53
C TRP A 12 -11.77 12.96 -11.46
N ARG A 13 -11.06 13.05 -12.62
CA ARG A 13 -9.68 13.58 -12.62
C ARG A 13 -9.61 15.04 -12.19
N ALA A 14 -10.60 15.83 -12.54
CA ALA A 14 -10.66 17.21 -12.08
C ALA A 14 -11.08 17.34 -10.62
N ALA A 15 -11.85 16.37 -10.11
CA ALA A 15 -12.45 16.42 -8.79
C ALA A 15 -11.69 15.64 -7.71
N ALA A 16 -10.87 14.67 -8.09
CA ALA A 16 -10.20 13.74 -7.17
C ALA A 16 -8.67 13.69 -7.33
N VAL A 17 -8.05 14.74 -7.89
CA VAL A 17 -6.60 14.92 -7.95
C VAL A 17 -6.18 15.97 -6.95
N PHE A 18 -5.20 15.64 -6.09
CA PHE A 18 -4.72 16.48 -5.00
C PHE A 18 -3.21 16.66 -5.05
N ASP A 19 -2.76 17.83 -4.59
CA ASP A 19 -1.34 18.16 -4.43
C ASP A 19 -0.94 18.01 -2.96
N ALA A 20 -0.02 17.08 -2.66
CA ALA A 20 0.46 16.88 -1.31
C ALA A 20 1.12 18.12 -0.70
N GLN A 21 1.73 19.00 -1.51
CA GLN A 21 2.33 20.24 -1.01
C GLN A 21 1.25 21.21 -0.50
N VAL A 22 0.10 21.26 -1.16
CA VAL A 22 -1.04 22.07 -0.70
C VAL A 22 -1.63 21.50 0.58
N LEU A 23 -1.79 20.18 0.66
CA LEU A 23 -2.31 19.48 1.85
C LEU A 23 -1.37 19.61 3.07
N ARG A 24 -0.04 19.70 2.85
CA ARG A 24 0.97 19.98 3.88
C ARG A 24 1.03 21.43 4.30
N GLY A 25 0.38 22.32 3.57
CA GLY A 25 0.33 23.74 3.87
C GLY A 25 -0.50 24.07 5.11
N SER A 26 -0.94 25.31 5.20
CA SER A 26 -1.78 25.79 6.30
C SER A 26 -2.69 26.94 5.84
N GLY A 27 -3.68 27.29 6.67
CA GLY A 27 -4.62 28.37 6.45
C GLY A 27 -5.67 28.04 5.38
N GLU A 28 -6.33 29.10 4.87
CA GLU A 28 -7.51 28.95 4.01
C GLU A 28 -7.31 28.09 2.74
N VAL A 29 -6.09 28.03 2.20
CA VAL A 29 -5.81 27.24 1.00
C VAL A 29 -5.85 25.77 1.33
N GLN A 30 -5.19 25.36 2.41
CA GLN A 30 -5.19 23.99 2.90
C GLN A 30 -6.60 23.59 3.37
N GLU A 31 -7.31 24.42 4.09
CA GLU A 31 -8.68 24.14 4.56
C GLU A 31 -9.63 23.88 3.41
N ARG A 32 -9.57 24.69 2.34
CA ARG A 32 -10.38 24.47 1.11
C ARG A 32 -10.03 23.15 0.44
N GLU A 33 -8.75 22.77 0.43
CA GLU A 33 -8.30 21.51 -0.18
C GLU A 33 -8.77 20.30 0.63
N ILE A 34 -8.76 20.39 1.98
CA ILE A 34 -9.34 19.38 2.87
C ILE A 34 -10.85 19.22 2.64
N GLN A 35 -11.58 20.34 2.49
CA GLN A 35 -13.02 20.28 2.15
C GLN A 35 -13.27 19.61 0.80
N ARG A 36 -12.44 19.89 -0.20
CA ARG A 36 -12.50 19.25 -1.52
C ARG A 36 -12.19 17.75 -1.42
N LEU A 37 -11.21 17.37 -0.58
CA LEU A 37 -10.88 15.98 -0.30
C LEU A 37 -12.08 15.24 0.33
N SER A 38 -12.76 15.84 1.29
CA SER A 38 -13.99 15.29 1.89
C SER A 38 -15.06 14.96 0.82
N GLN A 39 -15.30 15.89 -0.10
CA GLN A 39 -16.26 15.71 -1.19
C GLN A 39 -15.83 14.60 -2.17
N ALA A 40 -14.54 14.55 -2.51
CA ALA A 40 -13.99 13.54 -3.42
C ALA A 40 -14.10 12.13 -2.84
N VAL A 41 -13.74 11.97 -1.56
CA VAL A 41 -13.83 10.68 -0.85
C VAL A 41 -15.29 10.24 -0.72
N ALA A 42 -16.21 11.14 -0.36
CA ALA A 42 -17.64 10.83 -0.27
C ALA A 42 -18.24 10.41 -1.61
N ARG A 43 -17.82 11.06 -2.71
CA ARG A 43 -18.37 10.80 -4.04
C ARG A 43 -17.73 9.62 -4.76
N TRP A 44 -16.40 9.50 -4.68
CA TRP A 44 -15.61 8.58 -5.51
C TRP A 44 -15.03 7.42 -4.73
N GLY A 45 -14.79 7.57 -3.42
CA GLY A 45 -14.12 6.57 -2.57
C GLY A 45 -12.62 6.42 -2.84
N PHE A 46 -12.03 7.26 -3.70
CA PHE A 46 -10.61 7.29 -4.01
C PHE A 46 -10.17 8.68 -4.47
N PHE A 47 -8.87 8.89 -4.49
CA PHE A 47 -8.23 10.09 -5.06
C PHE A 47 -6.82 9.77 -5.58
N GLU A 48 -6.28 10.67 -6.37
CA GLU A 48 -4.91 10.64 -6.88
C GLU A 48 -4.11 11.75 -6.19
N LEU A 49 -2.91 11.41 -5.69
CA LEU A 49 -2.03 12.34 -4.98
C LEU A 49 -0.78 12.62 -5.82
N HIS A 50 -0.51 13.91 -6.09
CA HIS A 50 0.68 14.41 -6.77
C HIS A 50 1.61 15.08 -5.78
N ASN A 51 2.86 15.30 -6.20
CA ASN A 51 3.89 16.01 -5.42
C ASN A 51 4.10 15.45 -4.00
N HIS A 52 3.84 14.15 -3.84
CA HIS A 52 3.92 13.45 -2.56
C HIS A 52 5.37 13.23 -2.07
N GLY A 53 6.39 13.46 -2.92
CA GLY A 53 7.80 13.38 -2.55
C GLY A 53 8.45 12.01 -2.73
N VAL A 54 7.70 10.97 -3.08
CA VAL A 54 8.27 9.65 -3.41
C VAL A 54 8.65 9.61 -4.88
N ASP A 55 9.96 9.49 -5.15
CA ASP A 55 10.49 9.47 -6.51
C ASP A 55 10.02 8.23 -7.28
N HIS A 56 9.71 8.45 -8.57
CA HIS A 56 9.33 7.40 -9.50
C HIS A 56 10.38 6.29 -9.64
N GLN A 57 11.66 6.60 -9.46
CA GLN A 57 12.75 5.63 -9.53
C GLN A 57 12.60 4.55 -8.45
N TYR A 58 12.24 4.92 -7.23
CA TYR A 58 12.02 3.94 -6.15
C TYR A 58 10.88 2.96 -6.45
N ARG A 59 9.85 3.41 -7.18
CA ARG A 59 8.80 2.52 -7.65
C ARG A 59 9.29 1.54 -8.71
N GLN A 60 10.16 1.98 -9.62
CA GLN A 60 10.77 1.10 -10.63
C GLN A 60 11.67 0.06 -9.96
N ASP A 61 12.48 0.48 -8.98
CA ASP A 61 13.35 -0.40 -8.22
C ASP A 61 12.54 -1.46 -7.44
N LEU A 62 11.43 -1.04 -6.81
CA LEU A 62 10.50 -1.96 -6.16
C LEU A 62 9.96 -3.02 -7.13
N PHE A 63 9.48 -2.62 -8.32
CA PHE A 63 8.94 -3.57 -9.29
C PHE A 63 10.02 -4.50 -9.86
N ALA A 64 11.27 -4.04 -9.98
CA ALA A 64 12.38 -4.90 -10.35
C ALA A 64 12.68 -5.93 -9.25
N ALA A 65 12.75 -5.50 -8.00
CA ALA A 65 12.95 -6.37 -6.84
C ALA A 65 11.79 -7.36 -6.64
N GLN A 66 10.54 -6.92 -6.85
CA GLN A 66 9.36 -7.79 -6.81
C GLN A 66 9.46 -8.90 -7.85
N ARG A 67 9.78 -8.59 -9.11
CA ARG A 67 9.97 -9.61 -10.15
C ARG A 67 11.10 -10.57 -9.80
N ALA A 68 12.23 -10.06 -9.30
CA ALA A 68 13.35 -10.88 -8.87
C ALA A 68 12.97 -11.81 -7.71
N PHE A 69 12.24 -11.32 -6.71
CA PHE A 69 11.76 -12.12 -5.59
C PHE A 69 10.86 -13.29 -6.04
N PHE A 70 9.84 -13.01 -6.84
CA PHE A 70 8.93 -14.07 -7.29
C PHE A 70 9.56 -15.04 -8.31
N ALA A 71 10.68 -14.66 -8.94
CA ALA A 71 11.49 -15.55 -9.77
C ALA A 71 12.46 -16.44 -8.98
N LEU A 72 12.62 -16.24 -7.68
CA LEU A 72 13.45 -17.10 -6.83
C LEU A 72 12.95 -18.55 -6.85
N PRO A 73 13.84 -19.54 -6.68
CA PRO A 73 13.44 -20.92 -6.46
C PRO A 73 12.44 -21.08 -5.33
N ASP A 74 11.48 -21.98 -5.48
CA ASP A 74 10.43 -22.22 -4.48
C ASP A 74 10.97 -22.49 -3.07
N SER A 75 12.09 -23.21 -2.97
CA SER A 75 12.72 -23.45 -1.68
C SER A 75 13.15 -22.18 -0.97
N GLN A 76 13.68 -21.19 -1.71
CA GLN A 76 14.10 -19.92 -1.15
C GLN A 76 12.89 -19.05 -0.76
N LYS A 77 11.83 -19.02 -1.59
CA LYS A 77 10.58 -18.32 -1.22
C LYS A 77 9.94 -18.97 0.02
N ARG A 78 9.88 -20.28 0.09
CA ARG A 78 9.28 -21.02 1.22
C ARG A 78 10.07 -20.90 2.52
N SER A 79 11.38 -20.68 2.49
CA SER A 79 12.15 -20.39 3.71
C SER A 79 11.74 -19.08 4.39
N LEU A 80 11.06 -18.19 3.62
CA LEU A 80 10.51 -16.92 4.11
C LEU A 80 9.00 -16.98 4.30
N GLN A 81 8.42 -18.19 4.34
CA GLN A 81 6.97 -18.35 4.42
C GLN A 81 6.43 -17.90 5.78
N ARG A 82 5.32 -17.18 5.76
CA ARG A 82 4.58 -16.83 6.97
C ARG A 82 4.16 -18.07 7.75
N THR A 83 4.05 -17.93 9.06
CA THR A 83 3.70 -19.01 9.98
C THR A 83 2.45 -18.67 10.79
N ALA A 84 1.97 -19.60 11.60
CA ALA A 84 0.84 -19.35 12.51
C ALA A 84 1.10 -18.24 13.55
N ILE A 85 2.37 -17.93 13.83
CA ILE A 85 2.79 -16.92 14.81
C ILE A 85 3.45 -15.68 14.17
N ASN A 86 3.54 -15.64 12.84
CA ASN A 86 4.12 -14.53 12.11
C ASN A 86 3.34 -14.31 10.80
N ALA A 87 2.59 -13.22 10.73
CA ALA A 87 1.78 -12.85 9.57
C ALA A 87 2.61 -12.28 8.41
N ARG A 88 3.90 -12.02 8.59
CA ARG A 88 4.79 -11.46 7.56
C ARG A 88 5.50 -12.56 6.79
N GLY A 89 5.84 -12.26 5.54
CA GLY A 89 6.59 -13.15 4.67
C GLY A 89 5.81 -13.66 3.48
N TYR A 90 6.33 -14.73 2.86
CA TYR A 90 5.79 -15.32 1.66
C TYR A 90 4.56 -16.19 1.94
N ASN A 91 3.60 -16.13 1.02
CA ASN A 91 2.48 -17.07 0.97
C ASN A 91 2.23 -17.50 -0.48
N PRO A 92 2.34 -18.80 -0.79
CA PRO A 92 2.19 -19.35 -2.14
C PRO A 92 0.75 -19.33 -2.68
N GLY A 93 -0.23 -19.00 -1.83
CA GLY A 93 -1.62 -18.93 -2.26
C GLY A 93 -2.55 -18.54 -1.12
N GLU A 94 -3.48 -17.67 -1.42
CA GLU A 94 -4.61 -17.33 -0.54
C GLU A 94 -5.88 -18.04 -0.99
N LEU A 95 -6.78 -18.25 -0.04
CA LEU A 95 -8.11 -18.73 -0.37
C LEU A 95 -9.02 -17.51 -0.60
N THR A 96 -9.56 -17.39 -1.81
CA THR A 96 -10.61 -16.42 -2.13
C THR A 96 -11.92 -17.20 -2.36
N LYS A 97 -12.92 -16.99 -1.51
CA LYS A 97 -14.20 -17.70 -1.53
C LYS A 97 -14.03 -19.24 -1.55
N ASN A 98 -13.14 -19.76 -0.69
CA ASN A 98 -12.79 -21.19 -0.58
C ASN A 98 -12.15 -21.80 -1.85
N ARG A 99 -11.63 -20.98 -2.76
CA ARG A 99 -10.83 -21.43 -3.91
C ARG A 99 -9.44 -20.87 -3.78
N LEU A 100 -8.44 -21.65 -4.17
CA LEU A 100 -7.06 -21.18 -4.22
C LEU A 100 -6.97 -20.03 -5.23
N ASP A 101 -6.50 -18.87 -4.78
CA ASP A 101 -6.23 -17.74 -5.66
C ASP A 101 -4.93 -17.98 -6.44
N ALA A 102 -4.92 -17.50 -7.67
CA ALA A 102 -3.81 -17.68 -8.61
C ALA A 102 -2.60 -16.79 -8.32
N LYS A 103 -2.55 -16.16 -7.15
CA LYS A 103 -1.49 -15.22 -6.81
C LYS A 103 -0.59 -15.77 -5.70
N GLU A 104 0.69 -15.45 -5.83
CA GLU A 104 1.65 -15.51 -4.74
C GLU A 104 1.72 -14.13 -4.09
N ILE A 105 1.92 -14.08 -2.79
CA ILE A 105 2.08 -12.82 -2.07
C ILE A 105 3.34 -12.82 -1.19
N PHE A 106 3.87 -11.61 -0.96
CA PHE A 106 4.94 -11.38 -0.01
C PHE A 106 4.64 -10.13 0.82
N ASP A 107 4.52 -10.31 2.13
CA ASP A 107 4.14 -9.27 3.07
C ASP A 107 5.34 -8.83 3.92
N VAL A 108 5.58 -7.53 3.94
CA VAL A 108 6.46 -6.84 4.88
C VAL A 108 5.68 -5.74 5.60
N GLY A 109 6.02 -5.44 6.82
CA GLY A 109 5.23 -4.48 7.58
C GLY A 109 6.04 -3.67 8.57
N HIS A 110 5.35 -2.76 9.23
CA HIS A 110 5.87 -1.98 10.32
C HIS A 110 6.57 -2.88 11.34
N LYS A 111 7.71 -2.45 11.83
CA LYS A 111 8.41 -3.16 12.91
C LYS A 111 7.67 -2.87 14.21
N PRO A 112 7.09 -3.87 14.87
CA PRO A 112 6.40 -3.64 16.13
C PRO A 112 7.36 -3.04 17.16
N ASP A 113 6.86 -2.13 18.00
CA ASP A 113 7.61 -1.59 19.12
C ASP A 113 7.89 -2.74 20.10
N PRO A 114 9.17 -3.06 20.36
CA PRO A 114 9.52 -4.13 21.28
C PRO A 114 9.11 -3.84 22.74
N SER A 115 8.74 -2.59 23.06
CA SER A 115 8.21 -2.20 24.38
C SER A 115 6.69 -2.26 24.45
N ALA A 116 5.98 -2.40 23.31
CA ALA A 116 4.54 -2.62 23.31
C ALA A 116 4.25 -3.94 24.01
N ALA A 117 3.49 -3.85 25.09
CA ALA A 117 3.11 -5.01 25.90
C ALA A 117 2.53 -6.12 25.01
N ASP A 118 2.91 -7.35 25.35
CA ASP A 118 2.60 -8.60 24.67
C ASP A 118 1.09 -8.98 24.68
N ASP A 119 0.21 -7.99 24.53
CA ASP A 119 -1.26 -8.13 24.44
C ASP A 119 -1.68 -8.54 23.01
N ALA A 120 -1.21 -9.38 22.82
CA ALA A 120 -0.87 -10.65 22.38
C ALA A 120 -1.63 -11.21 21.19
N LEU A 121 -2.95 -11.16 21.09
CA LEU A 121 -3.63 -11.84 19.99
C LEU A 121 -3.68 -10.98 18.72
N VAL A 122 -3.87 -9.68 18.85
CA VAL A 122 -3.92 -8.74 17.71
C VAL A 122 -2.54 -8.64 17.08
N ASN A 123 -1.50 -8.49 17.89
CA ASN A 123 -0.12 -8.41 17.42
C ASN A 123 0.34 -9.70 16.74
N ARG A 124 -0.10 -10.87 17.20
CA ARG A 124 0.26 -12.17 16.58
C ARG A 124 -0.43 -12.41 15.23
N VAL A 125 -1.60 -11.83 15.00
CA VAL A 125 -2.37 -12.06 13.76
C VAL A 125 -2.02 -11.05 12.68
N VAL A 126 -1.77 -9.78 13.03
CA VAL A 126 -1.52 -8.69 12.08
C VAL A 126 -0.08 -8.21 12.07
N ASP A 127 0.63 -8.33 13.18
CA ASP A 127 2.04 -7.99 13.30
C ASP A 127 2.93 -9.24 13.22
N GLY A 128 4.21 -8.99 13.13
CA GLY A 128 5.22 -10.02 13.06
C GLY A 128 6.56 -9.42 12.70
N TRP A 129 7.58 -10.25 12.67
CA TRP A 129 8.89 -9.83 12.19
C TRP A 129 8.99 -10.02 10.68
N ASN A 130 9.68 -9.08 10.01
CA ASN A 130 9.88 -9.15 8.56
C ASN A 130 10.86 -10.27 8.21
N GLN A 131 10.42 -11.24 7.44
CA GLN A 131 11.23 -12.31 6.87
C GLN A 131 11.73 -11.84 5.50
N MET A 132 12.91 -11.21 5.45
CA MET A 132 13.44 -10.61 4.24
C MET A 132 14.42 -11.55 3.53
N PRO A 133 14.47 -11.55 2.17
CA PRO A 133 15.47 -12.30 1.43
C PRO A 133 16.91 -11.84 1.78
N GLU A 134 17.86 -12.76 1.74
CA GLU A 134 19.28 -12.45 1.98
C GLU A 134 19.87 -11.56 0.90
N ASP A 135 19.40 -11.72 -0.35
CA ASP A 135 19.85 -10.90 -1.48
C ASP A 135 19.50 -9.43 -1.26
N ILE A 136 20.55 -8.61 -1.08
CA ILE A 136 20.42 -7.19 -0.83
C ILE A 136 19.77 -6.44 -2.00
N ALA A 137 19.97 -6.92 -3.24
CA ALA A 137 19.37 -6.30 -4.43
C ALA A 137 17.84 -6.47 -4.48
N ILE A 138 17.30 -7.47 -3.77
CA ILE A 138 15.86 -7.68 -3.59
C ILE A 138 15.38 -6.97 -2.33
N ARG A 139 16.08 -7.17 -1.21
CA ARG A 139 15.67 -6.68 0.11
C ARG A 139 15.59 -5.17 0.20
N GLU A 140 16.66 -4.48 -0.22
CA GLU A 140 16.79 -3.03 -0.01
C GLU A 140 15.74 -2.20 -0.77
N PRO A 141 15.40 -2.46 -2.06
CA PRO A 141 14.34 -1.70 -2.73
C PRO A 141 12.96 -1.92 -2.08
N ILE A 142 12.64 -3.12 -1.63
CA ILE A 142 11.37 -3.43 -0.95
C ILE A 142 11.29 -2.66 0.37
N TRP A 143 12.33 -2.71 1.18
CA TRP A 143 12.38 -2.05 2.48
C TRP A 143 12.40 -0.53 2.35
N ARG A 144 13.15 0.00 1.39
CA ARG A 144 13.18 1.44 1.09
C ARG A 144 11.80 1.95 0.68
N TRP A 145 11.11 1.23 -0.20
CA TRP A 145 9.76 1.61 -0.60
C TRP A 145 8.80 1.65 0.59
N PHE A 146 8.83 0.64 1.45
CA PHE A 146 8.02 0.62 2.67
C PHE A 146 8.28 1.86 3.53
N ASN A 147 9.54 2.13 3.85
CA ASN A 147 9.94 3.26 4.68
C ASN A 147 9.63 4.64 4.08
N LEU A 148 9.53 4.75 2.76
CA LEU A 148 9.10 5.99 2.09
C LEU A 148 7.58 6.16 2.09
N CYS A 149 6.85 5.07 1.95
CA CYS A 149 5.39 5.12 1.85
C CYS A 149 4.68 5.16 3.21
N GLU A 150 5.27 4.59 4.25
CA GLU A 150 4.66 4.56 5.59
C GLU A 150 4.41 5.96 6.15
N PRO A 151 5.40 6.90 6.20
CA PRO A 151 5.14 8.27 6.64
C PRO A 151 4.10 8.99 5.77
N LEU A 152 4.14 8.78 4.45
CA LEU A 152 3.14 9.34 3.54
C LEU A 152 1.74 8.79 3.83
N ALA A 153 1.62 7.51 4.15
CA ALA A 153 0.33 6.92 4.50
C ALA A 153 -0.24 7.51 5.80
N ILE A 154 0.62 7.82 6.78
CA ILE A 154 0.22 8.50 8.02
C ILE A 154 -0.25 9.93 7.71
N GLU A 155 0.48 10.69 6.87
CA GLU A 155 0.02 12.02 6.43
C GLU A 155 -1.34 11.95 5.74
N VAL A 156 -1.52 11.00 4.81
CA VAL A 156 -2.80 10.79 4.12
C VAL A 156 -3.92 10.46 5.11
N TYR A 157 -3.63 9.64 6.10
CA TYR A 157 -4.58 9.31 7.16
C TYR A 157 -5.00 10.56 7.95
N ASP A 158 -4.04 11.41 8.34
CA ASP A 158 -4.34 12.66 9.05
C ASP A 158 -5.20 13.63 8.21
N TRP A 159 -4.91 13.76 6.92
CA TRP A 159 -5.76 14.57 6.02
C TRP A 159 -7.17 14.00 5.89
N LEU A 160 -7.31 12.68 5.85
CA LEU A 160 -8.63 12.03 5.83
C LEU A 160 -9.39 12.24 7.15
N LEU A 161 -8.73 12.20 8.29
CA LEU A 161 -9.35 12.51 9.59
C LEU A 161 -9.85 13.96 9.64
N GLN A 162 -9.05 14.90 9.15
CA GLN A 162 -9.46 16.30 9.03
C GLN A 162 -10.66 16.44 8.09
N ALA A 163 -10.64 15.80 6.92
CA ALA A 163 -11.70 15.83 5.93
C ALA A 163 -13.03 15.24 6.45
N LEU A 164 -12.95 14.29 7.38
CA LEU A 164 -14.11 13.64 8.02
C LEU A 164 -14.54 14.32 9.33
N GLY A 165 -13.80 15.34 9.79
CA GLY A 165 -14.07 16.00 11.08
C GLY A 165 -13.80 15.10 12.28
N ALA A 166 -12.88 14.14 12.17
CA ALA A 166 -12.59 13.11 13.17
C ALA A 166 -11.21 13.23 13.82
N SER A 167 -10.51 14.35 13.61
CA SER A 167 -9.11 14.55 14.02
C SER A 167 -8.86 14.24 15.50
N ASP A 168 -9.75 14.67 16.38
CA ASP A 168 -9.53 14.56 17.83
C ASP A 168 -9.76 13.13 18.36
N ALA A 169 -10.63 12.36 17.70
CA ALA A 169 -11.05 11.05 18.19
C ALA A 169 -10.06 9.93 17.82
N LEU A 170 -9.31 10.08 16.72
CA LEU A 170 -8.51 9.01 16.13
C LEU A 170 -7.00 9.33 16.07
N ALA A 171 -6.62 10.61 16.20
CA ALA A 171 -5.22 11.03 16.20
C ALA A 171 -4.37 10.35 17.30
N ALA A 172 -5.00 10.01 18.42
CA ALA A 172 -4.35 9.32 19.54
C ALA A 172 -3.94 7.86 19.23
N HIS A 173 -4.30 7.33 18.08
CA HIS A 173 -4.03 5.93 17.70
C HIS A 173 -3.07 5.80 16.50
N THR A 174 -2.54 6.92 15.98
CA THR A 174 -1.63 6.89 14.83
C THR A 174 -0.24 6.33 15.14
N ASP A 175 0.17 6.33 16.38
CA ASP A 175 1.42 5.76 16.88
C ASP A 175 1.37 4.23 17.12
N GLN A 176 0.16 3.64 17.09
CA GLN A 176 -0.07 2.20 17.29
C GLN A 176 -0.56 1.51 16.00
N HIS A 177 -0.09 1.96 14.85
CA HIS A 177 -0.53 1.41 13.57
C HIS A 177 0.19 0.11 13.18
N THR A 178 -0.44 -0.69 12.33
CA THR A 178 0.06 -1.95 11.79
C THR A 178 0.23 -1.88 10.28
N SER A 179 0.93 -0.86 9.78
CA SER A 179 1.16 -0.70 8.34
C SER A 179 1.87 -1.91 7.73
N PHE A 180 1.45 -2.31 6.54
CA PHE A 180 2.15 -3.34 5.79
C PHE A 180 2.12 -3.07 4.28
N LEU A 181 3.15 -3.57 3.60
CA LEU A 181 3.27 -3.61 2.15
C LEU A 181 3.04 -5.04 1.68
N ARG A 182 2.11 -5.22 0.75
CA ARG A 182 1.88 -6.50 0.08
C ARG A 182 2.33 -6.45 -1.37
N LEU A 183 3.26 -7.31 -1.71
CA LEU A 183 3.63 -7.59 -3.09
C LEU A 183 2.82 -8.77 -3.62
N ASN A 184 2.25 -8.64 -4.82
CA ASN A 184 1.44 -9.67 -5.44
C ASN A 184 2.05 -10.08 -6.77
N ALA A 185 2.14 -11.39 -7.04
CA ALA A 185 2.45 -11.93 -8.36
C ALA A 185 1.35 -12.87 -8.83
N TYR A 186 0.88 -12.66 -10.04
CA TYR A 186 -0.13 -13.50 -10.68
C TYR A 186 0.54 -14.39 -11.73
N SER A 187 0.33 -15.70 -11.68
CA SER A 187 0.91 -16.61 -12.65
C SER A 187 0.12 -16.61 -13.97
N ASP A 188 0.82 -16.65 -15.11
CA ASP A 188 0.21 -16.70 -16.45
C ASP A 188 -0.66 -17.94 -16.69
N ALA A 189 -0.46 -19.01 -15.92
CA ALA A 189 -1.22 -20.24 -16.03
C ALA A 189 -2.73 -20.03 -15.80
N HIS A 190 -3.10 -19.12 -14.92
CA HIS A 190 -4.50 -18.82 -14.61
C HIS A 190 -5.15 -17.78 -15.52
N GLN A 191 -4.38 -16.94 -16.21
CA GLN A 191 -4.94 -16.06 -17.24
C GLN A 191 -5.50 -16.87 -18.42
N LYS A 192 -4.94 -18.04 -18.71
CA LYS A 192 -5.41 -18.94 -19.76
C LYS A 192 -6.69 -19.73 -19.42
N GLU A 193 -7.00 -19.91 -18.15
CA GLU A 193 -8.26 -20.56 -17.73
C GLU A 193 -9.45 -19.60 -17.70
N GLN A 194 -9.22 -18.33 -17.33
CA GLN A 194 -10.28 -17.31 -17.33
C GLN A 194 -10.68 -16.85 -18.73
N SER A 195 -9.83 -17.03 -19.74
CA SER A 195 -10.15 -16.73 -21.15
C SER A 195 -10.87 -17.88 -21.89
N LYS A 196 -11.17 -18.99 -21.20
CA LYS A 196 -11.87 -20.17 -21.78
C LYS A 196 -13.30 -20.37 -21.26
N ASN A 197 -13.76 -19.48 -20.38
CA ASN A 197 -15.13 -19.42 -19.88
C ASN A 197 -15.80 -18.11 -20.30
#